data_4b745217c3061b81ec76f2682ea9f575
#
_entry.id   4b745217c3061b81ec76f2682ea9f575
#
_cell.length_a   1.000
_cell.length_b   1.000
_cell.length_c   1.000
_cell.angle_alpha   90.00
_cell.angle_beta   90.00
_cell.angle_gamma   90.00
#
_symmetry.space_group_name_H-M   'P 1'
#
loop_
_entity.id
_entity.type
_entity.pdbx_description
1 polymer ?
#
loop_
_entity_poly.entity_id
_entity_poly.type
_entity_poly.pdbx_seq_one_letter_code
_entity_poly.pdbx_strand_id
1 'polypeptide(L)'
;MKKGSYGYLEKARKVSLIKSGLFLAAVLIVYFGALFYFKTNKNVFSILAAVGALPTGRSIVLSIMYLRAGSASARAYEAIEKACSLPEGCSGYDLYLTGYEHSFSVSHLAVLNRTVVGLAEDNSMDIRLCEAHIRDMVRKDEHVGYDVHIYRDLDEYIRTLQELSSAKESMEESMEEAMEESTEGSMKQSSKDSPGTPSGSSDASSAEDRAVMKMILGISI
;
A
#
# COMPACT_ATOMS: atom_id res chain seq x y z
N MET A 1 -5.37 13.00 2.54
CA MET A 1 -4.18 12.23 2.21
C MET A 1 -4.60 10.91 1.60
N LYS A 2 -3.89 10.45 0.57
CA LYS A 2 -4.14 9.14 -0.06
C LYS A 2 -3.38 8.06 0.73
N LYS A 3 -3.88 6.80 0.71
CA LYS A 3 -3.12 5.65 1.21
C LYS A 3 -1.80 5.57 0.44
N GLY A 4 -0.73 5.14 1.13
CA GLY A 4 0.61 5.07 0.55
C GLY A 4 1.40 6.37 0.56
N SER A 5 0.87 7.48 1.12
CA SER A 5 1.67 8.68 1.36
C SER A 5 2.33 8.63 2.73
N TYR A 6 3.56 9.14 2.82
CA TYR A 6 4.30 9.24 4.07
C TYR A 6 3.50 9.94 5.18
N GLY A 7 3.52 9.39 6.38
CA GLY A 7 2.78 9.88 7.54
C GLY A 7 1.26 9.64 7.50
N TYR A 8 0.77 8.85 6.56
CA TYR A 8 -0.64 8.46 6.51
C TYR A 8 -1.06 7.70 7.77
N LEU A 9 -0.26 6.70 8.20
CA LEU A 9 -0.56 5.89 9.38
C LEU A 9 -0.61 6.71 10.67
N GLU A 10 0.28 7.68 10.86
CA GLU A 10 0.24 8.54 12.04
C GLU A 10 -1.05 9.36 12.15
N LYS A 11 -1.49 9.93 11.03
CA LYS A 11 -2.76 10.68 10.98
C LYS A 11 -3.96 9.76 11.13
N ALA A 12 -3.95 8.61 10.46
CA ALA A 12 -5.00 7.61 10.57
C ALA A 12 -5.12 7.10 12.01
N ARG A 13 -4.00 6.87 12.70
CA ARG A 13 -3.95 6.51 14.12
C ARG A 13 -4.63 7.55 15.00
N LYS A 14 -4.24 8.83 14.87
CA LYS A 14 -4.83 9.93 15.66
C LYS A 14 -6.33 10.06 15.41
N VAL A 15 -6.75 10.05 14.15
CA VAL A 15 -8.17 10.16 13.78
C VAL A 15 -8.96 8.95 14.27
N SER A 16 -8.42 7.72 14.13
CA SER A 16 -9.08 6.51 14.59
C SER A 16 -9.25 6.48 16.11
N LEU A 17 -8.22 6.89 16.87
CA LEU A 17 -8.30 6.98 18.34
C LEU A 17 -9.33 7.99 18.80
N ILE A 18 -9.36 9.17 18.20
CA ILE A 18 -10.36 10.21 18.52
C ILE A 18 -11.78 9.69 18.20
N LYS A 19 -11.95 9.06 17.04
CA LYS A 19 -13.23 8.50 16.61
C LYS A 19 -13.72 7.42 17.57
N SER A 20 -12.85 6.44 17.90
CA SER A 20 -13.21 5.35 18.81
C SER A 20 -13.50 5.85 20.22
N GLY A 21 -12.73 6.84 20.72
CA GLY A 21 -12.98 7.49 21.99
C GLY A 21 -14.32 8.24 22.04
N LEU A 22 -14.66 8.96 20.96
CA LEU A 22 -15.94 9.68 20.85
C LEU A 22 -17.13 8.70 20.81
N PHE A 23 -17.04 7.61 20.05
CA PHE A 23 -18.07 6.58 20.03
C PHE A 23 -18.26 5.91 21.39
N LEU A 24 -17.15 5.56 22.05
CA LEU A 24 -17.21 4.98 23.39
C LEU A 24 -17.83 5.94 24.39
N ALA A 25 -17.43 7.20 24.38
CA ALA A 25 -17.99 8.22 25.25
C ALA A 25 -19.50 8.40 25.01
N ALA A 26 -19.94 8.45 23.76
CA ALA A 26 -21.36 8.58 23.43
C ALA A 26 -22.19 7.40 23.97
N VAL A 27 -21.71 6.17 23.79
CA VAL A 27 -22.40 4.97 24.33
C VAL A 27 -22.46 4.99 25.84
N LEU A 28 -21.37 5.40 26.52
CA LEU A 28 -21.34 5.50 27.99
C LEU A 28 -22.27 6.61 28.51
N ILE A 29 -22.33 7.75 27.84
CA ILE A 29 -23.24 8.86 28.24
C ILE A 29 -24.68 8.38 28.11
N VAL A 30 -25.07 7.72 27.04
CA VAL A 30 -26.44 7.18 26.87
C VAL A 30 -26.75 6.14 27.95
N TYR A 31 -25.83 5.22 28.19
CA TYR A 31 -26.01 4.15 29.18
C TYR A 31 -26.14 4.70 30.60
N PHE A 32 -25.18 5.52 31.05
CA PHE A 32 -25.19 6.09 32.40
C PHE A 32 -26.29 7.12 32.58
N GLY A 33 -26.59 7.90 31.54
CA GLY A 33 -27.71 8.86 31.58
C GLY A 33 -29.06 8.16 31.77
N ALA A 34 -29.25 7.05 31.02
CA ALA A 34 -30.45 6.24 31.18
C ALA A 34 -30.55 5.57 32.56
N LEU A 35 -29.42 5.05 33.06
CA LEU A 35 -29.35 4.43 34.38
C LEU A 35 -29.64 5.42 35.51
N PHE A 36 -29.11 6.62 35.40
CA PHE A 36 -29.36 7.69 36.39
C PHE A 36 -30.80 8.18 36.38
N TYR A 37 -31.39 8.34 35.18
CA TYR A 37 -32.76 8.85 35.03
C TYR A 37 -33.83 7.81 35.43
N PHE A 38 -33.70 6.58 34.97
CA PHE A 38 -34.71 5.53 35.17
C PHE A 38 -34.47 4.65 36.41
N LYS A 39 -33.30 4.77 37.04
CA LYS A 39 -32.87 3.92 38.18
C LYS A 39 -33.06 2.42 38.00
N THR A 40 -33.16 1.95 36.76
CA THR A 40 -33.35 0.55 36.40
C THR A 40 -32.60 0.19 35.11
N ASN A 41 -32.05 -1.01 35.02
CA ASN A 41 -31.34 -1.50 33.85
C ASN A 41 -32.29 -2.10 32.77
N LYS A 42 -33.58 -2.25 33.09
CA LYS A 42 -34.57 -2.87 32.19
C LYS A 42 -35.34 -1.81 31.42
N ASN A 43 -34.66 -1.02 30.61
CA ASN A 43 -35.32 0.00 29.79
C ASN A 43 -34.79 -0.05 28.32
N VAL A 44 -35.54 0.56 27.42
CA VAL A 44 -35.26 0.62 25.98
C VAL A 44 -33.88 1.25 25.67
N PHE A 45 -33.46 2.22 26.50
CA PHE A 45 -32.17 2.90 26.33
C PHE A 45 -30.98 1.97 26.63
N SER A 46 -31.12 1.02 27.54
CA SER A 46 -30.08 -0.01 27.76
C SER A 46 -29.90 -0.93 26.55
N ILE A 47 -31.00 -1.26 25.87
CA ILE A 47 -30.95 -2.02 24.62
C ILE A 47 -30.29 -1.18 23.52
N LEU A 48 -30.64 0.09 23.41
CA LEU A 48 -30.06 1.02 22.44
C LEU A 48 -28.54 1.18 22.66
N ALA A 49 -28.11 1.32 23.91
CA ALA A 49 -26.69 1.37 24.27
C ALA A 49 -25.95 0.07 23.91
N ALA A 50 -26.57 -1.10 24.12
CA ALA A 50 -25.99 -2.39 23.73
C ALA A 50 -25.83 -2.54 22.21
N VAL A 51 -26.81 -2.10 21.42
CA VAL A 51 -26.71 -2.06 19.96
C VAL A 51 -25.62 -1.07 19.50
N GLY A 52 -25.52 0.10 20.15
CA GLY A 52 -24.49 1.10 19.89
C GLY A 52 -23.06 0.63 20.26
N ALA A 53 -22.92 -0.39 21.11
CA ALA A 53 -21.61 -0.98 21.43
C ALA A 53 -20.98 -1.75 20.26
N LEU A 54 -21.78 -2.29 19.33
CA LEU A 54 -21.27 -3.04 18.17
C LEU A 54 -20.37 -2.19 17.26
N PRO A 55 -20.78 -1.00 16.77
CA PRO A 55 -19.88 -0.14 15.94
C PRO A 55 -18.69 0.36 16.75
N THR A 56 -18.86 0.54 18.07
CA THR A 56 -17.76 0.94 18.96
C THR A 56 -16.68 -0.14 19.02
N GLY A 57 -17.07 -1.42 19.15
CA GLY A 57 -16.14 -2.56 19.13
C GLY A 57 -15.30 -2.61 17.84
N ARG A 58 -15.93 -2.46 16.68
CA ARG A 58 -15.22 -2.37 15.39
C ARG A 58 -14.22 -1.20 15.36
N SER A 59 -14.61 -0.05 15.86
CA SER A 59 -13.76 1.15 15.90
C SER A 59 -12.53 0.95 16.79
N ILE A 60 -12.70 0.28 17.93
CA ILE A 60 -11.61 -0.05 18.85
C ILE A 60 -10.62 -1.02 18.20
N VAL A 61 -11.11 -2.08 17.56
CA VAL A 61 -10.24 -3.05 16.86
C VAL A 61 -9.40 -2.35 15.79
N LEU A 62 -10.01 -1.52 14.94
CA LEU A 62 -9.27 -0.73 13.95
C LEU A 62 -8.21 0.18 14.59
N SER A 63 -8.54 0.81 15.73
CA SER A 63 -7.57 1.66 16.45
C SER A 63 -6.39 0.84 16.98
N ILE A 64 -6.61 -0.37 17.48
CA ILE A 64 -5.55 -1.27 17.93
C ILE A 64 -4.66 -1.68 16.75
N MET A 65 -5.25 -1.96 15.58
CA MET A 65 -4.48 -2.29 14.37
C MET A 65 -3.58 -1.13 13.95
N TYR A 66 -4.11 0.10 13.91
CA TYR A 66 -3.30 1.29 13.64
C TYR A 66 -2.21 1.56 14.70
N LEU A 67 -2.43 1.19 15.95
CA LEU A 67 -1.41 1.33 17.00
C LEU A 67 -0.26 0.33 16.82
N ARG A 68 -0.57 -0.86 16.29
CA ARG A 68 0.43 -1.90 16.00
C ARG A 68 1.18 -1.64 14.69
N ALA A 69 0.59 -0.91 13.76
CA ALA A 69 1.23 -0.56 12.51
C ALA A 69 2.44 0.35 12.77
N GLY A 70 3.63 -0.07 12.36
CA GLY A 70 4.82 0.77 12.33
C GLY A 70 4.71 1.79 11.19
N SER A 71 5.19 3.00 11.39
CA SER A 71 5.34 4.00 10.34
C SER A 71 6.79 4.11 9.90
N ALA A 72 7.00 4.49 8.64
CA ALA A 72 8.33 4.74 8.11
C ALA A 72 9.04 5.83 8.89
N SER A 73 10.34 5.64 9.17
CA SER A 73 11.15 6.67 9.82
C SER A 73 11.39 7.85 8.89
N ALA A 74 11.55 9.06 9.46
CA ALA A 74 11.90 10.25 8.68
C ALA A 74 13.23 10.06 7.92
N ARG A 75 14.17 9.31 8.52
CA ARG A 75 15.45 8.98 7.89
C ARG A 75 15.27 8.14 6.62
N ALA A 76 14.43 7.10 6.70
CA ALA A 76 14.15 6.25 5.54
C ALA A 76 13.44 7.05 4.43
N TYR A 77 12.46 7.87 4.79
CA TYR A 77 11.76 8.73 3.84
C TYR A 77 12.72 9.67 3.10
N GLU A 78 13.53 10.45 3.83
CA GLU A 78 14.48 11.39 3.22
C GLU A 78 15.53 10.69 2.38
N ALA A 79 16.01 9.52 2.78
CA ALA A 79 17.01 8.77 2.05
C ALA A 79 16.45 8.22 0.73
N ILE A 80 15.23 7.69 0.73
CA ILE A 80 14.56 7.14 -0.45
C ILE A 80 14.24 8.27 -1.46
N GLU A 81 13.66 9.38 -0.99
CA GLU A 81 13.35 10.54 -1.85
C GLU A 81 14.58 11.17 -2.50
N LYS A 82 15.73 11.12 -1.81
CA LYS A 82 17.00 11.60 -2.37
C LYS A 82 17.66 10.62 -3.33
N ALA A 83 17.42 9.33 -3.12
CA ALA A 83 18.10 8.27 -3.89
C ALA A 83 17.47 8.01 -5.25
N CYS A 84 16.14 8.06 -5.35
CA CYS A 84 15.41 7.69 -6.56
C CYS A 84 14.16 8.55 -6.73
N SER A 85 13.92 9.01 -7.97
CA SER A 85 12.63 9.55 -8.38
C SER A 85 11.77 8.41 -8.92
N LEU A 86 10.88 7.88 -8.09
CA LEU A 86 10.03 6.75 -8.47
C LEU A 86 8.81 7.22 -9.28
N PRO A 87 8.37 6.46 -10.29
CA PRO A 87 7.17 6.80 -11.05
C PRO A 87 5.93 6.87 -10.16
N GLU A 88 5.02 7.81 -10.44
CA GLU A 88 3.76 7.92 -9.69
C GLU A 88 2.96 6.63 -9.75
N GLY A 89 2.54 6.16 -8.57
CA GLY A 89 1.71 4.97 -8.42
C GLY A 89 2.46 3.64 -8.38
N CYS A 90 3.79 3.64 -8.52
CA CYS A 90 4.62 2.43 -8.38
C CYS A 90 5.24 2.27 -6.99
N SER A 91 5.03 3.23 -6.09
CA SER A 91 5.57 3.17 -4.72
C SER A 91 4.56 3.62 -3.68
N GLY A 92 4.80 3.24 -2.43
CA GLY A 92 3.99 3.67 -1.30
C GLY A 92 4.69 3.50 0.02
N TYR A 93 4.35 4.39 0.95
CA TYR A 93 4.84 4.41 2.33
C TYR A 93 3.77 3.88 3.29
N ASP A 94 4.21 3.52 4.47
CA ASP A 94 3.34 3.20 5.60
C ASP A 94 2.30 2.10 5.29
N LEU A 95 2.75 0.95 4.78
CA LEU A 95 1.86 -0.16 4.49
C LEU A 95 1.75 -1.10 5.69
N TYR A 96 0.52 -1.44 6.04
CA TYR A 96 0.23 -2.47 7.03
C TYR A 96 -0.60 -3.56 6.39
N LEU A 97 0.06 -4.68 6.08
CA LEU A 97 -0.54 -5.83 5.43
C LEU A 97 -1.07 -6.79 6.47
N THR A 98 -2.34 -7.16 6.35
CA THR A 98 -3.01 -8.08 7.28
C THR A 98 -3.25 -9.42 6.61
N GLY A 99 -2.58 -10.45 7.12
CA GLY A 99 -2.85 -11.84 6.77
C GLY A 99 -3.79 -12.51 7.78
N TYR A 100 -4.09 -13.78 7.57
CA TYR A 100 -4.96 -14.55 8.46
C TYR A 100 -4.33 -14.76 9.84
N GLU A 101 -3.06 -15.11 9.90
CA GLU A 101 -2.33 -15.39 11.15
C GLU A 101 -1.36 -14.30 11.55
N HIS A 102 -0.82 -13.58 10.57
CA HIS A 102 0.23 -12.58 10.78
C HIS A 102 -0.14 -11.25 10.13
N SER A 103 0.40 -10.19 10.71
CA SER A 103 0.32 -8.84 10.14
C SER A 103 1.73 -8.30 9.96
N PHE A 104 1.95 -7.60 8.85
CA PHE A 104 3.27 -7.13 8.44
C PHE A 104 3.26 -5.61 8.28
N SER A 105 4.24 -4.95 8.89
CA SER A 105 4.45 -3.51 8.75
C SER A 105 5.62 -3.25 7.81
N VAL A 106 5.32 -2.71 6.63
CA VAL A 106 6.31 -2.37 5.61
C VAL A 106 6.40 -0.85 5.50
N SER A 107 7.58 -0.30 5.79
CA SER A 107 7.83 1.14 5.83
C SER A 107 7.72 1.79 4.45
N HIS A 108 8.28 1.13 3.44
CA HIS A 108 8.17 1.54 2.04
C HIS A 108 8.12 0.30 1.15
N LEU A 109 7.35 0.37 0.07
CA LEU A 109 7.26 -0.67 -0.94
C LEU A 109 7.23 -0.02 -2.32
N ALA A 110 7.99 -0.57 -3.24
CA ALA A 110 8.00 -0.16 -4.64
C ALA A 110 7.85 -1.38 -5.56
N VAL A 111 7.19 -1.16 -6.68
CA VAL A 111 6.99 -2.17 -7.73
C VAL A 111 7.61 -1.64 -9.01
N LEU A 112 8.67 -2.26 -9.46
CA LEU A 112 9.45 -1.87 -10.64
C LEU A 112 9.87 -3.12 -11.42
N ASN A 113 9.71 -3.12 -12.73
CA ASN A 113 10.18 -4.19 -13.62
C ASN A 113 9.75 -5.59 -13.16
N ARG A 114 8.48 -5.76 -12.78
CA ARG A 114 7.94 -7.01 -12.21
C ARG A 114 8.64 -7.49 -10.93
N THR A 115 9.29 -6.58 -10.24
CA THR A 115 9.92 -6.86 -8.96
C THR A 115 9.29 -5.98 -7.88
N VAL A 116 8.83 -6.61 -6.82
CA VAL A 116 8.32 -5.95 -5.62
C VAL A 116 9.45 -5.87 -4.62
N VAL A 117 9.89 -4.67 -4.31
CA VAL A 117 10.92 -4.43 -3.30
C VAL A 117 10.34 -3.64 -2.14
N GLY A 118 10.64 -4.05 -0.91
CA GLY A 118 10.12 -3.40 0.29
C GLY A 118 11.18 -3.22 1.35
N LEU A 119 10.99 -2.18 2.17
CA LEU A 119 11.78 -1.90 3.36
C LEU A 119 10.95 -2.17 4.61
N ALA A 120 11.47 -2.99 5.50
CA ALA A 120 10.88 -3.29 6.80
C ALA A 120 11.82 -2.86 7.93
N GLU A 121 11.45 -1.81 8.65
CA GLU A 121 12.23 -1.31 9.79
C GLU A 121 11.92 -2.07 11.09
N ASP A 122 10.85 -2.89 11.11
CA ASP A 122 10.50 -3.71 12.27
C ASP A 122 11.35 -4.99 12.33
N ASN A 123 12.25 -5.05 13.30
CA ASN A 123 13.12 -6.20 13.53
C ASN A 123 12.37 -7.46 14.01
N SER A 124 11.17 -7.33 14.52
CA SER A 124 10.35 -8.45 15.02
C SER A 124 9.61 -9.19 13.91
N MET A 125 9.49 -8.59 12.72
CA MET A 125 8.78 -9.14 11.59
C MET A 125 9.58 -10.27 10.90
N ASP A 126 8.94 -11.37 10.58
CA ASP A 126 9.54 -12.42 9.74
C ASP A 126 9.44 -12.03 8.26
N ILE A 127 10.62 -11.73 7.67
CA ILE A 127 10.74 -11.31 6.27
C ILE A 127 10.23 -12.40 5.33
N ARG A 128 10.57 -13.67 5.56
CA ARG A 128 10.19 -14.77 4.66
C ARG A 128 8.69 -14.97 4.60
N LEU A 129 8.02 -14.83 5.75
CA LEU A 129 6.56 -14.89 5.81
C LEU A 129 5.91 -13.69 5.13
N CYS A 130 6.51 -12.50 5.26
CA CYS A 130 6.04 -11.30 4.58
C CYS A 130 6.17 -11.42 3.06
N GLU A 131 7.32 -11.86 2.55
CA GLU A 131 7.54 -12.11 1.13
C GLU A 131 6.58 -13.15 0.56
N ALA A 132 6.41 -14.26 1.27
CA ALA A 132 5.45 -15.30 0.89
C ALA A 132 4.02 -14.75 0.83
N HIS A 133 3.63 -13.95 1.82
CA HIS A 133 2.31 -13.34 1.87
C HIS A 133 2.07 -12.38 0.69
N ILE A 134 3.03 -11.50 0.40
CA ILE A 134 2.92 -10.57 -0.76
C ILE A 134 2.90 -11.35 -2.07
N ARG A 135 3.76 -12.35 -2.22
CA ARG A 135 3.79 -13.21 -3.41
C ARG A 135 2.46 -13.94 -3.63
N ASP A 136 1.86 -14.45 -2.57
CA ASP A 136 0.55 -15.11 -2.64
C ASP A 136 -0.56 -14.13 -2.98
N MET A 137 -0.49 -12.90 -2.48
CA MET A 137 -1.44 -11.83 -2.81
C MET A 137 -1.38 -11.47 -4.30
N VAL A 138 -0.17 -11.20 -4.80
CA VAL A 138 0.07 -10.85 -6.21
C VAL A 138 -0.37 -11.99 -7.14
N ARG A 139 -0.10 -13.24 -6.76
CA ARG A 139 -0.49 -14.43 -7.53
C ARG A 139 -2.00 -14.67 -7.57
N LYS A 140 -2.72 -14.34 -6.48
CA LYS A 140 -4.19 -14.49 -6.42
C LYS A 140 -4.93 -13.51 -7.33
N ASP A 141 -4.33 -12.38 -7.62
CA ASP A 141 -4.89 -11.34 -8.52
C ASP A 141 -4.42 -11.52 -9.98
N GLU A 142 -4.06 -12.77 -10.35
CA GLU A 142 -3.64 -13.18 -11.70
C GLU A 142 -2.33 -12.53 -12.20
N HIS A 143 -1.61 -11.79 -11.38
CA HIS A 143 -0.30 -11.24 -11.70
C HIS A 143 0.80 -12.28 -11.47
N VAL A 144 1.16 -13.00 -12.51
CA VAL A 144 2.18 -14.07 -12.43
C VAL A 144 3.55 -13.52 -12.84
N GLY A 145 4.61 -13.98 -12.14
CA GLY A 145 5.98 -13.65 -12.51
C GLY A 145 6.55 -12.41 -11.84
N TYR A 146 6.01 -12.03 -10.68
CA TYR A 146 6.58 -11.00 -9.83
C TYR A 146 7.52 -11.62 -8.79
N ASP A 147 8.74 -11.11 -8.72
CA ASP A 147 9.69 -11.43 -7.66
C ASP A 147 9.47 -10.46 -6.48
N VAL A 148 9.58 -10.99 -5.25
CA VAL A 148 9.32 -10.20 -4.03
C VAL A 148 10.52 -10.31 -3.11
N HIS A 149 11.09 -9.15 -2.75
CA HIS A 149 12.23 -9.02 -1.86
C HIS A 149 11.97 -7.95 -0.80
N ILE A 150 12.15 -8.30 0.45
CA ILE A 150 12.01 -7.40 1.59
C ILE A 150 13.35 -7.24 2.28
N TYR A 151 13.76 -5.99 2.43
CA TYR A 151 15.04 -5.61 3.04
C TYR A 151 14.82 -5.05 4.45
N ARG A 152 15.80 -5.23 5.32
CA ARG A 152 15.88 -4.57 6.62
C ARG A 152 16.87 -3.42 6.62
N ASP A 153 17.92 -3.58 5.83
CA ASP A 153 18.95 -2.57 5.70
C ASP A 153 18.52 -1.53 4.67
N LEU A 154 18.51 -0.27 5.10
CA LEU A 154 18.15 0.87 4.27
C LEU A 154 19.13 1.06 3.12
N ASP A 155 20.42 0.86 3.36
CA ASP A 155 21.46 1.09 2.35
C ASP A 155 21.40 0.02 1.24
N GLU A 156 21.15 -1.24 1.60
CA GLU A 156 20.94 -2.34 0.67
C GLU A 156 19.66 -2.12 -0.16
N TYR A 157 18.59 -1.70 0.51
CA TYR A 157 17.32 -1.38 -0.12
C TYR A 157 17.46 -0.27 -1.17
N ILE A 158 18.14 0.84 -0.82
CA ILE A 158 18.37 1.97 -1.71
C ILE A 158 19.19 1.54 -2.94
N ARG A 159 20.23 0.73 -2.74
CA ARG A 159 21.04 0.21 -3.84
C ARG A 159 20.18 -0.58 -4.83
N THR A 160 19.37 -1.49 -4.34
CA THR A 160 18.47 -2.28 -5.19
C THR A 160 17.46 -1.40 -5.93
N LEU A 161 16.91 -0.39 -5.26
CA LEU A 161 16.01 0.58 -5.90
C LEU A 161 16.70 1.33 -7.04
N GLN A 162 17.94 1.78 -6.84
CA GLN A 162 18.72 2.48 -7.86
C GLN A 162 19.04 1.57 -9.04
N GLU A 163 19.41 0.32 -8.79
CA GLU A 163 19.63 -0.68 -9.83
C GLU A 163 18.37 -0.93 -10.68
N LEU A 164 17.23 -1.08 -10.04
CA LEU A 164 15.96 -1.30 -10.73
C LEU A 164 15.47 -0.07 -11.49
N SER A 165 15.68 1.14 -10.95
CA SER A 165 15.29 2.38 -11.62
C SER A 165 16.17 2.67 -12.83
N SER A 166 17.49 2.48 -12.72
CA SER A 166 18.42 2.66 -13.85
C SER A 166 18.25 1.61 -14.94
N ALA A 167 17.92 0.35 -14.56
CA ALA A 167 17.57 -0.67 -15.54
C ALA A 167 16.29 -0.34 -16.31
N LYS A 168 15.32 0.33 -15.66
CA LYS A 168 14.11 0.79 -16.32
C LYS A 168 14.39 1.93 -17.30
N GLU A 169 15.16 2.93 -16.89
CA GLU A 169 15.55 4.05 -17.75
C GLU A 169 16.31 3.58 -18.99
N SER A 170 17.29 2.68 -18.83
CA SER A 170 18.03 2.12 -19.97
C SER A 170 17.16 1.26 -20.90
N MET A 171 16.11 0.65 -20.40
CA MET A 171 15.18 -0.12 -21.20
C MET A 171 14.21 0.78 -21.98
N GLU A 172 13.80 1.89 -21.38
CA GLU A 172 13.01 2.93 -22.05
C GLU A 172 13.80 3.64 -23.13
N GLU A 173 15.05 4.06 -22.88
CA GLU A 173 15.95 4.66 -23.89
C GLU A 173 16.22 3.72 -25.08
N SER A 174 16.53 2.44 -24.81
CA SER A 174 16.79 1.46 -25.89
C SER A 174 15.56 1.23 -26.78
N MET A 175 14.38 1.42 -26.23
CA MET A 175 13.11 1.22 -26.94
C MET A 175 12.73 2.46 -27.76
N GLU A 176 13.05 3.64 -27.25
CA GLU A 176 12.89 4.91 -27.95
C GLU A 176 13.81 4.98 -29.18
N GLU A 177 15.08 4.59 -29.04
CA GLU A 177 16.05 4.47 -30.15
C GLU A 177 15.59 3.48 -31.23
N ALA A 178 15.08 2.30 -30.83
CA ALA A 178 14.57 1.30 -31.76
C ALA A 178 13.31 1.78 -32.51
N MET A 179 12.54 2.66 -31.90
CA MET A 179 11.33 3.24 -32.51
C MET A 179 11.66 4.36 -33.49
N GLU A 180 12.68 5.17 -33.24
CA GLU A 180 13.19 6.19 -34.15
C GLU A 180 13.81 5.54 -35.39
N GLU A 181 14.59 4.47 -35.25
CA GLU A 181 15.19 3.75 -36.37
C GLU A 181 14.15 3.09 -37.28
N SER A 182 13.03 2.62 -36.70
CA SER A 182 11.90 2.05 -37.44
C SER A 182 11.11 3.10 -38.24
N THR A 183 11.12 4.36 -37.83
CA THR A 183 10.37 5.45 -38.49
C THR A 183 11.14 6.03 -39.68
N GLU A 184 12.47 6.05 -39.66
CA GLU A 184 13.28 6.48 -40.80
C GLU A 184 13.29 5.46 -41.94
N GLY A 185 13.15 4.16 -41.64
CA GLY A 185 13.07 3.09 -42.64
C GLY A 185 11.78 3.02 -43.44
N SER A 186 10.68 3.63 -42.97
CA SER A 186 9.33 3.45 -43.52
C SER A 186 8.84 4.55 -44.44
N MET A 187 9.69 5.52 -44.83
CA MET A 187 9.29 6.61 -45.75
C MET A 187 9.35 6.24 -47.22
N LYS A 188 9.50 4.96 -47.57
CA LYS A 188 9.36 4.44 -48.96
C LYS A 188 8.54 3.15 -48.96
N GLN A 189 7.26 3.23 -48.86
CA GLN A 189 6.27 2.49 -49.66
C GLN A 189 4.84 2.65 -49.11
N SER A 190 4.07 3.23 -49.97
CA SER A 190 2.63 3.39 -50.14
C SER A 190 1.71 2.29 -49.61
N SER A 191 0.63 2.76 -48.95
CA SER A 191 -0.77 2.34 -49.01
C SER A 191 -1.22 0.93 -48.67
N LYS A 192 -2.07 0.85 -47.69
CA LYS A 192 -3.37 0.16 -47.51
C LYS A 192 -3.53 -0.57 -46.18
N ASP A 193 -4.48 -0.05 -45.45
CA ASP A 193 -5.42 -0.70 -44.52
C ASP A 193 -4.97 -1.92 -43.67
N SER A 194 -4.76 -1.69 -42.38
CA SER A 194 -5.22 -2.59 -41.29
C SER A 194 -5.21 -1.87 -39.95
N PRO A 195 -6.18 -2.13 -39.05
CA PRO A 195 -6.33 -1.38 -37.81
C PRO A 195 -5.23 -1.70 -36.82
N GLY A 196 -4.70 -0.64 -36.19
CA GLY A 196 -3.55 -0.66 -35.32
C GLY A 196 -3.67 -1.60 -34.12
N THR A 197 -2.63 -2.39 -33.96
CA THR A 197 -2.25 -3.03 -32.69
C THR A 197 -1.56 -1.96 -31.86
N PRO A 198 -1.90 -1.78 -30.57
CA PRO A 198 -1.23 -0.79 -29.74
C PRO A 198 0.21 -1.23 -29.47
N SER A 199 1.14 -0.47 -30.02
CA SER A 199 2.56 -0.53 -29.72
C SER A 199 2.81 0.05 -28.33
N GLY A 200 3.09 -0.78 -27.33
CA GLY A 200 3.32 -0.28 -25.98
C GLY A 200 3.74 -1.36 -24.98
N SER A 201 4.88 -2.04 -25.20
CA SER A 201 5.33 -3.04 -24.21
C SER A 201 5.90 -2.40 -22.94
N SER A 202 6.50 -1.20 -23.01
CA SER A 202 6.99 -0.46 -21.84
C SER A 202 5.85 0.19 -21.05
N ASP A 203 4.88 0.79 -21.74
CA ASP A 203 3.70 1.37 -21.10
C ASP A 203 2.83 0.27 -20.47
N ALA A 204 2.76 -0.92 -21.08
CA ALA A 204 2.05 -2.06 -20.52
C ALA A 204 2.70 -2.56 -19.24
N SER A 205 4.04 -2.71 -19.19
CA SER A 205 4.75 -3.13 -17.97
C SER A 205 4.60 -2.11 -16.85
N SER A 206 4.75 -0.82 -17.14
CA SER A 206 4.50 0.25 -16.16
C SER A 206 3.05 0.31 -15.69
N ALA A 207 2.09 -0.01 -16.54
CA ALA A 207 0.68 -0.06 -16.17
C ALA A 207 0.37 -1.27 -15.28
N GLU A 208 0.98 -2.44 -15.55
CA GLU A 208 0.90 -3.62 -14.70
C GLU A 208 1.50 -3.38 -13.33
N ASP A 209 2.69 -2.80 -13.24
CA ASP A 209 3.35 -2.46 -11.97
C ASP A 209 2.50 -1.51 -11.11
N ARG A 210 1.87 -0.51 -11.75
CA ARG A 210 0.90 0.39 -11.07
C ARG A 210 -0.35 -0.34 -10.61
N ALA A 211 -0.84 -1.30 -11.39
CA ALA A 211 -2.00 -2.10 -11.02
C ALA A 211 -1.70 -2.98 -9.79
N VAL A 212 -0.55 -3.65 -9.77
CA VAL A 212 -0.07 -4.44 -8.64
C VAL A 212 0.10 -3.56 -7.40
N MET A 213 0.73 -2.39 -7.53
CA MET A 213 0.87 -1.47 -6.39
C MET A 213 -0.47 -0.98 -5.87
N LYS A 214 -1.40 -0.64 -6.76
CA LYS A 214 -2.76 -0.22 -6.39
C LYS A 214 -3.53 -1.33 -5.67
N MET A 215 -3.36 -2.58 -6.08
CA MET A 215 -3.93 -3.75 -5.43
C MET A 215 -3.38 -3.89 -4.01
N ILE A 216 -2.06 -3.86 -3.84
CA ILE A 216 -1.39 -3.95 -2.53
C ILE A 216 -1.87 -2.81 -1.61
N LEU A 217 -1.95 -1.57 -2.11
CA LEU A 217 -2.48 -0.43 -1.37
C LEU A 217 -3.97 -0.60 -1.01
N GLY A 218 -4.74 -1.28 -1.85
CA GLY A 218 -6.16 -1.57 -1.59
C GLY A 218 -6.37 -2.49 -0.39
N ILE A 219 -5.48 -3.47 -0.21
CA ILE A 219 -5.55 -4.48 0.85
C ILE A 219 -4.87 -4.00 2.14
N SER A 220 -3.89 -3.10 2.07
CA SER A 220 -3.29 -2.47 3.25
C SER A 220 -4.32 -1.62 4.00
N ILE A 221 -4.15 -1.49 5.32
CA ILE A 221 -5.01 -0.63 6.17
C ILE A 221 -4.63 0.83 6.00
#